data_5d7cd0bbbc2988e14bb1a76681e125be
#
_entry.id   5d7cd0bbbc2988e14bb1a76681e125be
#
_cell.length_a   1.000
_cell.length_b   1.000
_cell.length_c   1.000
_cell.angle_alpha   90.00
_cell.angle_beta   90.00
_cell.angle_gamma   90.00
#
_symmetry.space_group_name_H-M   'P 1'
#
loop_
_entity.id
_entity.type
_entity.pdbx_description
1 polymer ?
#
loop_
_entity_poly.entity_id
_entity_poly.type
_entity_poly.pdbx_seq_one_letter_code
_entity_poly.pdbx_strand_id
1 'polypeptide(L)'
;MAPSGLKSSGLPSPHQSPTPGPPAAVFDGRRQVLVQAGLVACCSAAAAAFGGGQGALAALAGGSAALAGTLAFLGVLKWRNRPAPTPWQALRVLVMAEAAKWAVSLVGLVSLLSGRAGVEAANAAPGAVVIGFCVAWAAPLLALVKRN
;
A
#
# COMPACT_ATOMS: atom_id res chain seq x y z
N MET A 1 -76.59 16.29 14.55
CA MET A 1 -75.98 14.94 14.63
C MET A 1 -74.68 14.99 13.86
N ALA A 2 -73.59 15.02 14.56
CA ALA A 2 -72.26 15.03 14.00
C ALA A 2 -71.57 13.67 14.35
N PRO A 3 -70.92 12.98 13.41
CA PRO A 3 -70.10 11.85 13.74
C PRO A 3 -68.61 12.25 13.81
N SER A 4 -68.11 12.15 14.97
CA SER A 4 -66.82 11.64 15.49
C SER A 4 -65.64 11.54 14.51
N GLY A 5 -64.63 12.34 14.85
CA GLY A 5 -63.31 12.30 14.26
C GLY A 5 -62.57 10.98 14.58
N LEU A 6 -62.09 10.35 13.54
CA LEU A 6 -61.07 9.29 13.63
C LEU A 6 -59.72 9.94 13.85
N LYS A 7 -59.22 9.85 15.08
CA LYS A 7 -57.82 10.10 15.42
C LYS A 7 -56.98 9.03 14.77
N SER A 8 -56.29 9.33 13.68
CA SER A 8 -55.21 8.50 13.18
C SER A 8 -54.06 8.51 14.22
N SER A 9 -53.96 7.41 14.96
CA SER A 9 -52.82 7.13 15.82
C SER A 9 -51.58 6.97 14.94
N GLY A 10 -50.78 8.01 14.86
CA GLY A 10 -49.44 7.96 14.25
C GLY A 10 -48.60 6.96 14.98
N LEU A 11 -48.39 5.81 14.32
CA LEU A 11 -47.38 4.84 14.73
C LEU A 11 -46.01 5.57 14.70
N PRO A 12 -45.26 5.55 15.79
CA PRO A 12 -43.91 6.10 15.78
C PRO A 12 -43.09 5.28 14.78
N SER A 13 -42.53 5.95 13.78
CA SER A 13 -41.56 5.36 12.86
C SER A 13 -40.47 4.70 13.69
N PRO A 14 -40.15 3.42 13.46
CA PRO A 14 -39.03 2.81 14.12
C PRO A 14 -37.78 3.62 13.78
N HIS A 15 -37.22 4.31 14.77
CA HIS A 15 -35.90 4.90 14.68
C HIS A 15 -34.96 3.73 14.32
N GLN A 16 -34.68 3.60 13.04
CA GLN A 16 -33.57 2.76 12.59
C GLN A 16 -32.31 3.41 13.18
N SER A 17 -31.88 2.90 14.31
CA SER A 17 -30.54 3.16 14.80
C SER A 17 -29.59 2.89 13.64
N PRO A 18 -28.73 3.84 13.25
CA PRO A 18 -27.77 3.59 12.19
C PRO A 18 -26.95 2.35 12.62
N THR A 19 -27.13 1.25 11.90
CA THR A 19 -26.32 0.06 12.08
C THR A 19 -24.87 0.53 12.01
N PRO A 20 -24.04 0.28 13.04
CA PRO A 20 -22.62 0.62 12.98
C PRO A 20 -22.09 -0.07 11.72
N GLY A 21 -21.74 0.75 10.72
CA GLY A 21 -21.08 0.23 9.53
C GLY A 21 -19.86 -0.57 9.96
N PRO A 22 -19.49 -1.61 9.19
CA PRO A 22 -18.31 -2.39 9.53
C PRO A 22 -17.15 -1.42 9.82
N PRO A 23 -16.38 -1.64 10.91
CA PRO A 23 -15.30 -0.75 11.26
C PRO A 23 -14.44 -0.55 10.01
N ALA A 24 -14.35 0.70 9.56
CA ALA A 24 -13.50 1.06 8.44
C ALA A 24 -12.12 0.46 8.76
N ALA A 25 -11.70 -0.54 7.96
CA ALA A 25 -10.43 -1.20 8.16
C ALA A 25 -9.38 -0.08 8.08
N VAL A 26 -8.93 0.40 9.24
CA VAL A 26 -7.92 1.44 9.32
C VAL A 26 -6.70 0.84 8.63
N PHE A 27 -6.44 1.34 7.43
CA PHE A 27 -5.31 0.92 6.62
C PHE A 27 -4.05 1.42 7.34
N ASP A 28 -3.43 0.54 8.12
CA ASP A 28 -2.23 0.86 8.88
C ASP A 28 -1.01 0.87 7.96
N GLY A 29 -0.86 1.97 7.22
CA GLY A 29 0.25 2.17 6.29
C GLY A 29 1.61 2.05 6.97
N ARG A 30 1.70 2.39 8.26
CA ARG A 30 2.94 2.25 9.04
C ARG A 30 3.33 0.79 9.20
N ARG A 31 2.37 -0.07 9.54
CA ARG A 31 2.61 -1.51 9.68
C ARG A 31 3.03 -2.13 8.36
N GLN A 32 2.42 -1.72 7.26
CA GLN A 32 2.79 -2.20 5.92
C GLN A 32 4.24 -1.84 5.58
N VAL A 33 4.66 -0.59 5.79
CA VAL A 33 6.04 -0.15 5.56
C VAL A 33 7.03 -0.92 6.44
N LEU A 34 6.72 -1.15 7.71
CA LEU A 34 7.59 -1.91 8.62
C LEU A 34 7.76 -3.37 8.18
N VAL A 35 6.67 -4.04 7.78
CA VAL A 35 6.73 -5.42 7.26
C VAL A 35 7.57 -5.47 5.99
N GLN A 36 7.37 -4.52 5.09
CA GLN A 36 8.12 -4.43 3.84
C GLN A 36 9.61 -4.18 4.10
N ALA A 37 9.96 -3.25 5.01
CA ALA A 37 11.34 -2.98 5.39
C ALA A 37 12.01 -4.22 6.03
N GLY A 38 11.29 -4.93 6.89
CA GLY A 38 11.77 -6.18 7.48
C GLY A 38 12.08 -7.25 6.43
N LEU A 39 11.20 -7.42 5.44
CA LEU A 39 11.42 -8.37 4.33
C LEU A 39 12.61 -7.97 3.46
N VAL A 40 12.77 -6.67 3.18
CA VAL A 40 13.96 -6.17 2.46
C VAL A 40 15.23 -6.47 3.23
N ALA A 41 15.26 -6.25 4.54
CA ALA A 41 16.41 -6.57 5.39
C ALA A 41 16.73 -8.07 5.39
N CYS A 42 15.71 -8.92 5.52
CA CYS A 42 15.90 -10.39 5.45
C CYS A 42 16.42 -10.84 4.09
N CYS A 43 15.88 -10.29 3.00
CA CYS A 43 16.33 -10.58 1.64
C CYS A 43 17.78 -10.15 1.42
N SER A 44 18.17 -8.99 1.94
CA SER A 44 19.53 -8.47 1.85
C SER A 44 20.53 -9.31 2.65
N ALA A 45 20.13 -9.79 3.83
CA ALA A 45 20.95 -10.71 4.63
C ALA A 45 21.14 -12.06 3.91
N ALA A 46 20.08 -12.58 3.29
CA ALA A 46 20.19 -13.80 2.48
C ALA A 46 21.10 -13.57 1.25
N ALA A 47 20.94 -12.46 0.55
CA ALA A 47 21.80 -12.10 -0.58
C ALA A 47 23.26 -11.91 -0.18
N ALA A 48 23.55 -11.46 1.05
CA ALA A 48 24.89 -11.38 1.59
C ALA A 48 25.53 -12.75 1.75
N ALA A 49 24.76 -13.76 2.14
CA ALA A 49 25.25 -15.12 2.34
C ALA A 49 25.69 -15.78 1.02
N PHE A 50 25.05 -15.47 -0.11
CA PHE A 50 25.33 -16.05 -1.42
C PHE A 50 26.19 -15.16 -2.32
N GLY A 51 26.04 -13.85 -2.27
CA GLY A 51 26.71 -12.88 -3.15
C GLY A 51 27.62 -11.90 -2.43
N GLY A 52 27.89 -12.11 -1.13
CA GLY A 52 28.71 -11.20 -0.34
C GLY A 52 28.07 -9.81 -0.20
N GLY A 53 28.90 -8.82 0.14
CA GLY A 53 28.44 -7.43 0.35
C GLY A 53 27.78 -6.80 -0.88
N GLN A 54 28.25 -7.15 -2.08
CA GLN A 54 27.70 -6.65 -3.35
C GLN A 54 26.25 -7.13 -3.55
N GLY A 55 25.99 -8.42 -3.29
CA GLY A 55 24.65 -9.01 -3.36
C GLY A 55 23.69 -8.35 -2.36
N ALA A 56 24.17 -8.11 -1.13
CA ALA A 56 23.37 -7.42 -0.11
C ALA A 56 22.98 -6.01 -0.51
N LEU A 57 23.94 -5.23 -0.99
CA LEU A 57 23.71 -3.85 -1.42
C LEU A 57 22.77 -3.78 -2.64
N ALA A 58 22.92 -4.71 -3.59
CA ALA A 58 22.05 -4.82 -4.75
C ALA A 58 20.60 -5.13 -4.34
N ALA A 59 20.40 -6.09 -3.41
CA ALA A 59 19.06 -6.42 -2.90
C ALA A 59 18.44 -5.28 -2.11
N LEU A 60 19.22 -4.55 -1.30
CA LEU A 60 18.79 -3.34 -0.61
C LEU A 60 18.34 -2.26 -1.60
N ALA A 61 19.13 -2.02 -2.66
CA ALA A 61 18.80 -1.03 -3.68
C ALA A 61 17.47 -1.37 -4.37
N GLY A 62 17.27 -2.64 -4.78
CA GLY A 62 16.00 -3.10 -5.36
C GLY A 62 14.82 -2.95 -4.41
N GLY A 63 14.99 -3.38 -3.16
CA GLY A 63 13.96 -3.26 -2.13
C GLY A 63 13.61 -1.80 -1.80
N SER A 64 14.61 -0.89 -1.81
CA SER A 64 14.38 0.54 -1.59
C SER A 64 13.55 1.20 -2.69
N ALA A 65 13.70 0.78 -3.96
CA ALA A 65 12.86 1.23 -5.06
C ALA A 65 11.38 0.85 -4.85
N ALA A 66 11.11 -0.37 -4.36
CA ALA A 66 9.75 -0.80 -4.03
C ALA A 66 9.19 -0.04 -2.82
N LEU A 67 10.01 0.22 -1.79
CA LEU A 67 9.63 1.03 -0.63
C LEU A 67 9.28 2.47 -1.03
N ALA A 68 10.08 3.09 -1.91
CA ALA A 68 9.80 4.42 -2.43
C ALA A 68 8.44 4.50 -3.12
N GLY A 69 8.09 3.47 -3.90
CA GLY A 69 6.75 3.35 -4.50
C GLY A 69 5.63 3.27 -3.46
N THR A 70 5.83 2.49 -2.38
CA THR A 70 4.86 2.40 -1.29
C THR A 70 4.69 3.73 -0.56
N LEU A 71 5.78 4.46 -0.34
CA LEU A 71 5.73 5.80 0.26
C LEU A 71 5.02 6.81 -0.65
N ALA A 72 5.23 6.73 -1.97
CA ALA A 72 4.51 7.55 -2.94
C ALA A 72 2.99 7.28 -2.90
N PHE A 73 2.58 6.02 -2.82
CA PHE A 73 1.19 5.61 -2.64
C PHE A 73 0.58 6.25 -1.38
N LEU A 74 1.24 6.07 -0.23
CA LEU A 74 0.79 6.64 1.04
C LEU A 74 0.77 8.17 1.02
N GLY A 75 1.74 8.78 0.34
CA GLY A 75 1.81 10.23 0.15
C GLY A 75 0.59 10.77 -0.61
N VAL A 76 0.19 10.12 -1.71
CA VAL A 76 -1.00 10.50 -2.48
C VAL A 76 -2.27 10.34 -1.63
N LEU A 77 -2.39 9.23 -0.89
CA LEU A 77 -3.54 9.02 0.00
C LEU A 77 -3.60 10.09 1.09
N LYS A 78 -2.49 10.42 1.73
CA LYS A 78 -2.42 11.44 2.78
C LYS A 78 -2.71 12.84 2.24
N TRP A 79 -2.16 13.18 1.07
CA TRP A 79 -2.36 14.50 0.44
C TRP A 79 -3.84 14.72 0.08
N ARG A 80 -4.53 13.67 -0.34
CA ARG A 80 -5.94 13.72 -0.70
C ARG A 80 -6.89 13.28 0.42
N ASN A 81 -6.43 13.24 1.68
CA ASN A 81 -7.21 12.81 2.85
C ASN A 81 -8.35 13.80 3.20
N ARG A 82 -9.14 14.15 2.18
CA ARG A 82 -10.45 14.82 2.34
C ARG A 82 -11.51 13.72 2.19
N PRO A 83 -12.57 13.75 3.03
CA PRO A 83 -13.65 12.80 2.88
C PRO A 83 -14.16 12.88 1.43
N ALA A 84 -14.06 11.77 0.72
CA ALA A 84 -14.51 11.70 -0.66
C ALA A 84 -16.05 11.76 -0.66
N PRO A 85 -16.68 12.80 -1.23
CA PRO A 85 -18.13 12.96 -1.18
C PRO A 85 -18.84 11.89 -2.02
N THR A 86 -18.13 11.17 -2.90
CA THR A 86 -18.71 10.11 -3.74
C THR A 86 -17.78 8.90 -3.84
N PRO A 87 -18.36 7.67 -3.98
CA PRO A 87 -17.56 6.44 -4.18
C PRO A 87 -16.64 6.53 -5.40
N TRP A 88 -17.07 7.24 -6.44
CA TRP A 88 -16.28 7.44 -7.66
C TRP A 88 -15.01 8.28 -7.43
N GLN A 89 -15.10 9.27 -6.57
CA GLN A 89 -13.92 10.08 -6.21
C GLN A 89 -12.94 9.28 -5.37
N ALA A 90 -13.43 8.43 -4.47
CA ALA A 90 -12.58 7.52 -3.70
C ALA A 90 -11.81 6.56 -4.62
N LEU A 91 -12.50 5.98 -5.62
CA LEU A 91 -11.89 5.10 -6.61
C LEU A 91 -10.81 5.82 -7.42
N ARG A 92 -11.07 7.05 -7.88
CA ARG A 92 -10.08 7.86 -8.61
C ARG A 92 -8.81 8.10 -7.78
N VAL A 93 -8.96 8.44 -6.51
CA VAL A 93 -7.80 8.64 -5.61
C VAL A 93 -6.99 7.36 -5.46
N LEU A 94 -7.66 6.22 -5.30
CA LEU A 94 -7.00 4.92 -5.19
C LEU A 94 -6.23 4.58 -6.46
N VAL A 95 -6.85 4.74 -7.63
CA VAL A 95 -6.19 4.49 -8.92
C VAL A 95 -4.98 5.41 -9.13
N MET A 96 -5.09 6.70 -8.78
CA MET A 96 -3.96 7.63 -8.85
C MET A 96 -2.82 7.25 -7.88
N ALA A 97 -3.15 6.80 -6.67
CA ALA A 97 -2.16 6.37 -5.70
C ALA A 97 -1.42 5.10 -6.19
N GLU A 98 -2.16 4.13 -6.76
CA GLU A 98 -1.57 2.92 -7.32
C GLU A 98 -0.71 3.24 -8.55
N ALA A 99 -1.15 4.12 -9.44
CA ALA A 99 -0.36 4.58 -10.58
C ALA A 99 0.94 5.27 -10.13
N ALA A 100 0.90 6.10 -9.09
CA ALA A 100 2.08 6.75 -8.53
C ALA A 100 3.07 5.73 -7.94
N LYS A 101 2.57 4.72 -7.23
CA LYS A 101 3.38 3.60 -6.72
C LYS A 101 4.12 2.90 -7.85
N TRP A 102 3.41 2.50 -8.90
CA TRP A 102 4.00 1.85 -10.07
C TRP A 102 5.04 2.73 -10.77
N ALA A 103 4.70 3.99 -11.03
CA ALA A 103 5.61 4.92 -11.70
C ALA A 103 6.93 5.08 -10.92
N VAL A 104 6.85 5.36 -9.62
CA VAL A 104 8.05 5.55 -8.78
C VAL A 104 8.86 4.26 -8.68
N SER A 105 8.21 3.12 -8.46
CA SER A 105 8.88 1.82 -8.35
C SER A 105 9.60 1.43 -9.64
N LEU A 106 8.95 1.60 -10.80
CA LEU A 106 9.52 1.26 -12.10
C LEU A 106 10.65 2.20 -12.50
N VAL A 107 10.47 3.52 -12.30
CA VAL A 107 11.54 4.48 -12.55
C VAL A 107 12.76 4.20 -11.66
N GLY A 108 12.54 3.89 -10.39
CA GLY A 108 13.62 3.49 -9.48
C GLY A 108 14.34 2.22 -9.95
N LEU A 109 13.59 1.18 -10.31
CA LEU A 109 14.16 -0.08 -10.79
C LEU A 109 14.94 0.09 -12.10
N VAL A 110 14.37 0.79 -13.08
CA VAL A 110 15.04 1.07 -14.36
C VAL A 110 16.30 1.91 -14.14
N SER A 111 16.27 2.91 -13.27
CA SER A 111 17.43 3.73 -12.95
C SER A 111 18.56 2.92 -12.31
N LEU A 112 18.23 1.95 -11.46
CA LEU A 112 19.21 1.03 -10.87
C LEU A 112 19.82 0.10 -11.92
N LEU A 113 18.99 -0.53 -12.75
CA LEU A 113 19.46 -1.49 -13.76
C LEU A 113 20.19 -0.84 -14.93
N SER A 114 19.90 0.45 -15.23
CA SER A 114 20.61 1.20 -16.28
C SER A 114 21.94 1.83 -15.81
N GLY A 115 22.33 1.60 -14.55
CA GLY A 115 23.53 2.22 -13.96
C GLY A 115 23.43 3.71 -13.66
N ARG A 116 22.31 4.35 -14.00
CA ARG A 116 22.10 5.80 -13.81
C ARG A 116 22.03 6.21 -12.34
N ALA A 117 21.66 5.28 -11.47
CA ALA A 117 21.60 5.52 -10.03
C ALA A 117 22.99 5.56 -9.36
N GLY A 118 24.08 5.27 -10.09
CA GLY A 118 25.47 5.27 -9.57
C GLY A 118 25.71 4.17 -8.52
N VAL A 119 24.86 3.15 -8.43
CA VAL A 119 25.01 2.04 -7.48
C VAL A 119 25.77 0.91 -8.18
N GLU A 120 27.06 0.84 -7.98
CA GLU A 120 27.93 -0.19 -8.58
C GLU A 120 27.47 -1.62 -8.26
N ALA A 121 26.99 -1.84 -7.04
CA ALA A 121 26.46 -3.13 -6.61
C ALA A 121 25.26 -3.61 -7.45
N ALA A 122 24.43 -2.69 -7.96
CA ALA A 122 23.30 -3.01 -8.82
C ALA A 122 23.79 -3.56 -10.18
N ASN A 123 24.88 -3.03 -10.71
CA ASN A 123 25.47 -3.48 -11.96
C ASN A 123 26.18 -4.83 -11.79
N ALA A 124 26.79 -5.06 -10.63
CA ALA A 124 27.51 -6.31 -10.32
C ALA A 124 26.54 -7.48 -10.06
N ALA A 125 25.36 -7.22 -9.52
CA ALA A 125 24.38 -8.26 -9.16
C ALA A 125 22.94 -7.87 -9.53
N PRO A 126 22.61 -7.69 -10.81
CA PRO A 126 21.28 -7.24 -11.25
C PRO A 126 20.14 -8.19 -10.83
N GLY A 127 20.43 -9.49 -10.77
CA GLY A 127 19.47 -10.48 -10.25
C GLY A 127 19.07 -10.24 -8.80
N ALA A 128 20.03 -9.85 -7.95
CA ALA A 128 19.73 -9.51 -6.54
C ALA A 128 18.87 -8.25 -6.42
N VAL A 129 19.04 -7.26 -7.29
CA VAL A 129 18.17 -6.07 -7.38
C VAL A 129 16.72 -6.48 -7.67
N VAL A 130 16.53 -7.33 -8.69
CA VAL A 130 15.19 -7.79 -9.08
C VAL A 130 14.54 -8.62 -7.98
N ILE A 131 15.29 -9.54 -7.36
CA ILE A 131 14.78 -10.36 -6.25
C ILE A 131 14.38 -9.46 -5.08
N GLY A 132 15.23 -8.54 -4.65
CA GLY A 132 14.93 -7.58 -3.58
C GLY A 132 13.67 -6.75 -3.87
N PHE A 133 13.53 -6.29 -5.09
CA PHE A 133 12.34 -5.58 -5.56
C PHE A 133 11.08 -6.44 -5.49
N CYS A 134 11.11 -7.66 -6.05
CA CYS A 134 9.95 -8.57 -6.07
C CYS A 134 9.51 -8.99 -4.66
N VAL A 135 10.46 -9.30 -3.77
CA VAL A 135 10.16 -9.65 -2.37
C VAL A 135 9.50 -8.49 -1.65
N ALA A 136 10.05 -7.29 -1.78
CA ALA A 136 9.48 -6.10 -1.18
C ALA A 136 8.09 -5.78 -1.75
N TRP A 137 7.90 -6.02 -3.03
CA TRP A 137 6.63 -5.77 -3.71
C TRP A 137 5.54 -6.77 -3.33
N ALA A 138 5.90 -8.03 -3.06
CA ALA A 138 4.98 -9.08 -2.60
C ALA A 138 4.60 -8.95 -1.12
N ALA A 139 5.31 -8.15 -0.32
CA ALA A 139 5.08 -7.98 1.11
C ALA A 139 3.61 -7.68 1.51
N PRO A 140 2.87 -6.81 0.80
CA PRO A 140 1.48 -6.54 1.10
C PRO A 140 0.58 -7.77 0.97
N LEU A 141 0.88 -8.67 0.02
CA LEU A 141 0.13 -9.92 -0.18
C LEU A 141 0.30 -10.87 1.01
N LEU A 142 1.53 -10.96 1.54
CA LEU A 142 1.82 -11.77 2.72
C LEU A 142 1.11 -11.23 3.98
N ALA A 143 0.96 -9.92 4.08
CA ALA A 143 0.23 -9.30 5.18
C ALA A 143 -1.28 -9.62 5.16
N LEU A 144 -1.85 -9.86 3.96
CA LEU A 144 -3.25 -10.26 3.79
C LEU A 144 -3.49 -11.72 4.20
N VAL A 145 -2.57 -12.63 3.84
CA VAL A 145 -2.69 -14.07 4.15
C VAL A 145 -2.71 -14.32 5.66
N LYS A 146 -1.98 -13.55 6.44
CA LYS A 146 -1.90 -13.72 7.91
C LYS A 146 -3.15 -13.21 8.64
N ARG A 147 -4.13 -12.66 7.96
CA ARG A 147 -5.34 -12.05 8.55
C ARG A 147 -6.55 -13.01 8.58
N ASN A 148 -6.43 -14.15 7.93
CA ASN A 148 -7.38 -15.26 7.94
C ASN A 148 -6.89 -16.35 8.91
#